data_798a9235f9fe46054d6ac9e512e4850e
#
_entry.id   798a9235f9fe46054d6ac9e512e4850e
#
_cell.length_a   1.000
_cell.length_b   1.000
_cell.length_c   1.000
_cell.angle_alpha   90.00
_cell.angle_beta   90.00
_cell.angle_gamma   90.00
#
_symmetry.space_group_name_H-M   'P 1'
#
loop_
_entity.id
_entity.type
_entity.pdbx_description
1 polymer ?
#
loop_
_entity_poly.entity_id
_entity_poly.type
_entity_poly.pdbx_seq_one_letter_code
_entity_poly.pdbx_strand_id
1 'polypeptide(L)'
;MKVFYSSFALALVVAGTTSANAADAITVTSWGGALQKNQSSAFMEPFSKVSGVKVSQDEWSGELAKLRAMTESGSVVWDVIDVDPQTAEQACSQGLLDKLDYGKITPPSTLVKGAVLDCAVGISSYATILAYNPEKLKAKPTSITDIFDTQKFPGKRTFHKSPVDTLEVALLADGVPADEVYSTLETPEGVDRAFKKLDTIKKDIVWWEAGAQPSQLLKSGEAVIGLAWNGRVSDANKSEKAGLGVVWDGQIQGFDMWAIPKGSKNKELAYKFIKFTTDPKNNAELSKYVDYGPTVVEAVKNVSPDTLGDLPTAPQNMKNYLVQDAEFWGVYGPDLNARFSTWVSQ
;
A
#
# COMPACT_ATOMS: atom_id res chain seq x y z
N MET A 1 -55.89 58.76 49.10
CA MET A 1 -54.64 58.07 49.02
C MET A 1 -54.92 56.78 48.18
N LYS A 2 -54.65 56.82 46.88
CA LYS A 2 -54.90 55.67 45.94
C LYS A 2 -53.57 55.00 45.70
N VAL A 3 -53.49 53.72 46.06
CA VAL A 3 -52.33 52.85 45.86
C VAL A 3 -52.53 52.14 44.54
N PHE A 4 -51.59 52.37 43.57
CA PHE A 4 -51.53 51.63 42.30
C PHE A 4 -50.63 50.42 42.49
N TYR A 5 -51.17 49.23 42.27
CA TYR A 5 -50.41 47.98 42.13
C TYR A 5 -50.01 47.79 40.65
N SER A 6 -48.73 47.88 40.34
CA SER A 6 -48.16 47.52 39.03
C SER A 6 -47.82 46.02 39.04
N SER A 7 -48.52 45.24 38.23
CA SER A 7 -48.22 43.84 38.00
C SER A 7 -47.15 43.71 36.93
N PHE A 8 -45.95 43.27 37.32
CA PHE A 8 -44.87 42.90 36.38
C PHE A 8 -45.11 41.48 35.87
N ALA A 9 -45.43 41.32 34.60
CA ALA A 9 -45.49 40.02 33.93
C ALA A 9 -44.08 39.61 33.49
N LEU A 10 -43.56 38.56 34.12
CA LEU A 10 -42.24 37.99 33.79
C LEU A 10 -42.43 37.05 32.59
N ALA A 11 -42.01 37.48 31.41
CA ALA A 11 -41.99 36.64 30.20
C ALA A 11 -40.78 35.67 30.27
N LEU A 12 -41.07 34.37 30.45
CA LEU A 12 -40.07 33.31 30.41
C LEU A 12 -39.71 33.06 28.92
N VAL A 13 -38.55 33.54 28.49
CA VAL A 13 -37.96 33.17 27.18
C VAL A 13 -37.36 31.78 27.33
N VAL A 14 -38.03 30.75 26.84
CA VAL A 14 -37.46 29.41 26.68
C VAL A 14 -36.50 29.49 25.48
N ALA A 15 -35.17 29.66 25.76
CA ALA A 15 -34.12 29.52 24.77
C ALA A 15 -34.03 28.01 24.43
N GLY A 16 -34.63 27.62 23.32
CA GLY A 16 -34.44 26.30 22.74
C GLY A 16 -32.98 26.15 22.34
N THR A 17 -32.21 25.39 23.12
CA THR A 17 -30.88 24.96 22.75
C THR A 17 -31.02 23.96 21.60
N THR A 18 -30.90 24.44 20.37
CA THR A 18 -30.62 23.56 19.24
C THR A 18 -29.24 22.98 19.49
N SER A 19 -29.18 21.73 19.98
CA SER A 19 -27.97 20.94 19.96
C SER A 19 -27.54 20.84 18.49
N ALA A 20 -26.55 21.64 18.09
CA ALA A 20 -25.88 21.40 16.83
C ALA A 20 -25.27 19.99 16.96
N ASN A 21 -25.86 19.00 16.27
CA ASN A 21 -25.21 17.72 16.11
C ASN A 21 -23.85 18.02 15.48
N ALA A 22 -22.77 17.78 16.24
CA ALA A 22 -21.44 17.76 15.64
C ALA A 22 -21.53 16.76 14.48
N ALA A 23 -21.17 17.25 13.28
CA ALA A 23 -21.17 16.37 12.11
C ALA A 23 -20.28 15.16 12.43
N ASP A 24 -20.78 13.96 12.16
CA ASP A 24 -19.99 12.73 12.28
C ASP A 24 -18.66 12.93 11.54
N ALA A 25 -17.55 12.55 12.17
CA ALA A 25 -16.22 12.74 11.61
C ALA A 25 -15.35 11.50 11.83
N ILE A 26 -14.47 11.21 10.87
CA ILE A 26 -13.40 10.22 11.00
C ILE A 26 -12.06 10.82 10.59
N THR A 27 -10.97 10.26 11.12
CA THR A 27 -9.61 10.54 10.65
C THR A 27 -9.09 9.34 9.89
N VAL A 28 -8.77 9.55 8.61
CA VAL A 28 -8.12 8.56 7.74
C VAL A 28 -6.66 8.97 7.60
N THR A 29 -5.77 8.05 7.97
CA THR A 29 -4.31 8.25 7.96
C THR A 29 -3.68 7.42 6.87
N SER A 30 -2.80 7.99 6.06
CA SER A 30 -2.13 7.30 4.97
C SER A 30 -0.67 7.74 4.82
N TRP A 31 0.00 7.29 3.77
CA TRP A 31 1.42 7.44 3.49
C TRP A 31 1.83 8.84 2.98
N GLY A 32 0.91 9.80 2.98
CA GLY A 32 1.19 11.14 2.48
C GLY A 32 1.40 11.25 0.96
N GLY A 33 1.76 12.44 0.52
CA GLY A 33 2.16 12.73 -0.85
C GLY A 33 1.09 12.40 -1.90
N ALA A 34 1.55 11.95 -3.08
CA ALA A 34 0.69 11.68 -4.23
C ALA A 34 -0.32 10.55 -3.97
N LEU A 35 0.08 9.48 -3.27
CA LEU A 35 -0.81 8.35 -3.00
C LEU A 35 -2.00 8.78 -2.16
N GLN A 36 -1.77 9.46 -1.04
CA GLN A 36 -2.86 9.94 -0.18
C GLN A 36 -3.77 10.94 -0.90
N LYS A 37 -3.21 11.83 -1.73
CA LYS A 37 -4.01 12.72 -2.57
C LYS A 37 -4.90 11.94 -3.54
N ASN A 38 -4.40 10.88 -4.15
CA ASN A 38 -5.16 10.03 -5.05
C ASN A 38 -6.26 9.26 -4.30
N GLN A 39 -5.96 8.75 -3.10
CA GLN A 39 -6.95 8.12 -2.22
C GLN A 39 -8.01 9.11 -1.74
N SER A 40 -7.63 10.36 -1.47
CA SER A 40 -8.59 11.42 -1.14
C SER A 40 -9.58 11.62 -2.28
N SER A 41 -9.10 11.77 -3.50
CA SER A 41 -9.95 11.96 -4.68
C SER A 41 -10.81 10.73 -5.02
N ALA A 42 -10.27 9.54 -4.83
CA ALA A 42 -10.97 8.29 -5.14
C ALA A 42 -11.98 7.87 -4.07
N PHE A 43 -11.67 8.10 -2.79
CA PHE A 43 -12.40 7.51 -1.67
C PHE A 43 -12.92 8.53 -0.66
N MET A 44 -12.04 9.42 -0.13
CA MET A 44 -12.36 10.22 1.05
C MET A 44 -13.36 11.34 0.72
N GLU A 45 -13.13 12.10 -0.34
CA GLU A 45 -14.04 13.14 -0.80
C GLU A 45 -15.38 12.60 -1.28
N PRO A 46 -15.45 11.53 -2.11
CA PRO A 46 -16.71 10.91 -2.50
C PRO A 46 -17.48 10.33 -1.31
N PHE A 47 -16.81 9.66 -0.37
CA PHE A 47 -17.45 9.16 0.85
C PHE A 47 -18.05 10.30 1.67
N SER A 48 -17.29 11.37 1.92
CA SER A 48 -17.77 12.54 2.66
C SER A 48 -19.00 13.14 2.00
N LYS A 49 -19.00 13.24 0.66
CA LYS A 49 -20.12 13.79 -0.11
C LYS A 49 -21.40 12.97 -0.01
N VAL A 50 -21.30 11.64 -0.05
CA VAL A 50 -22.49 10.77 -0.04
C VAL A 50 -22.99 10.42 1.36
N SER A 51 -22.10 10.40 2.36
CA SER A 51 -22.44 10.05 3.75
C SER A 51 -22.73 11.25 4.65
N GLY A 52 -22.25 12.44 4.28
CA GLY A 52 -22.26 13.62 5.16
C GLY A 52 -21.19 13.57 6.28
N VAL A 53 -20.41 12.50 6.37
CA VAL A 53 -19.33 12.34 7.35
C VAL A 53 -18.14 13.18 6.95
N LYS A 54 -17.63 14.00 7.86
CA LYS A 54 -16.38 14.74 7.62
C LYS A 54 -15.18 13.77 7.67
N VAL A 55 -14.36 13.75 6.63
CA VAL A 55 -13.08 13.00 6.62
C VAL A 55 -11.94 13.98 6.87
N SER A 56 -11.26 13.84 8.01
CA SER A 56 -9.97 14.48 8.28
C SER A 56 -8.84 13.54 7.84
N GLN A 57 -7.70 14.10 7.47
CA GLN A 57 -6.56 13.33 7.01
C GLN A 57 -5.35 13.55 7.92
N ASP A 58 -4.57 12.51 8.15
CA ASP A 58 -3.27 12.55 8.80
C ASP A 58 -2.28 11.69 8.00
N GLU A 59 -1.00 11.83 8.27
CA GLU A 59 0.07 11.12 7.58
C GLU A 59 0.92 10.31 8.58
N TRP A 60 1.44 9.18 8.12
CA TRP A 60 2.40 8.37 8.84
C TRP A 60 3.34 7.64 7.87
N SER A 61 4.39 7.02 8.39
CA SER A 61 5.36 6.25 7.60
C SER A 61 5.49 4.80 8.11
N GLY A 62 4.42 4.25 8.70
CA GLY A 62 4.43 2.88 9.22
C GLY A 62 5.01 2.72 10.62
N GLU A 63 5.23 3.82 11.38
CA GLU A 63 5.84 3.74 12.71
C GLU A 63 4.90 3.15 13.75
N LEU A 64 5.04 1.86 14.04
CA LEU A 64 4.26 1.16 15.05
C LEU A 64 4.39 1.77 16.46
N ALA A 65 5.49 2.48 16.74
CA ALA A 65 5.69 3.16 18.00
C ALA A 65 4.63 4.24 18.28
N LYS A 66 4.26 5.04 17.23
CA LYS A 66 3.21 6.06 17.34
C LYS A 66 1.83 5.42 17.56
N LEU A 67 1.53 4.36 16.80
CA LEU A 67 0.28 3.61 16.96
C LEU A 67 0.16 2.98 18.35
N ARG A 68 1.24 2.38 18.85
CA ARG A 68 1.32 1.79 20.20
C ARG A 68 1.09 2.85 21.27
N ALA A 69 1.79 3.99 21.21
CA ALA A 69 1.65 5.06 22.18
C ALA A 69 0.20 5.57 22.28
N MET A 70 -0.50 5.73 21.16
CA MET A 70 -1.91 6.11 21.13
C MET A 70 -2.82 5.04 21.76
N THR A 71 -2.57 3.77 21.43
CA THR A 71 -3.37 2.63 21.95
C THR A 71 -3.19 2.48 23.45
N GLU A 72 -1.95 2.49 23.94
CA GLU A 72 -1.61 2.34 25.37
C GLU A 72 -2.11 3.51 26.21
N SER A 73 -2.06 4.74 25.69
CA SER A 73 -2.60 5.92 26.37
C SER A 73 -4.12 6.04 26.32
N GLY A 74 -4.80 5.23 25.53
CA GLY A 74 -6.24 5.35 25.26
C GLY A 74 -6.65 6.64 24.52
N SER A 75 -5.67 7.31 23.88
CA SER A 75 -5.85 8.57 23.16
C SER A 75 -5.72 8.38 21.64
N VAL A 76 -6.44 7.40 21.11
CA VAL A 76 -6.44 7.08 19.68
C VAL A 76 -7.20 8.18 18.91
N VAL A 77 -6.50 8.84 17.99
CA VAL A 77 -7.01 9.92 17.15
C VAL A 77 -7.21 9.52 15.70
N TRP A 78 -6.75 8.34 15.32
CA TRP A 78 -6.91 7.74 14.00
C TRP A 78 -8.06 6.73 14.00
N ASP A 79 -8.88 6.74 12.97
CA ASP A 79 -10.02 5.82 12.85
C ASP A 79 -9.80 4.75 11.78
N VAL A 80 -9.13 5.12 10.69
CA VAL A 80 -8.71 4.21 9.63
C VAL A 80 -7.27 4.54 9.28
N ILE A 81 -6.43 3.51 9.14
CA ILE A 81 -5.06 3.68 8.67
C ILE A 81 -4.82 2.87 7.39
N ASP A 82 -4.08 3.46 6.47
CA ASP A 82 -3.48 2.75 5.34
C ASP A 82 -2.19 2.08 5.82
N VAL A 83 -2.07 0.80 5.58
CA VAL A 83 -0.98 -0.03 6.07
C VAL A 83 -0.60 -1.08 5.03
N ASP A 84 0.69 -1.39 4.93
CA ASP A 84 1.15 -2.54 4.15
C ASP A 84 0.85 -3.86 4.89
N PRO A 85 0.79 -5.00 4.17
CA PRO A 85 0.40 -6.27 4.76
C PRO A 85 1.28 -6.73 5.93
N GLN A 86 2.60 -6.59 5.84
CA GLN A 86 3.51 -7.02 6.90
C GLN A 86 3.38 -6.16 8.15
N THR A 87 3.23 -4.84 8.00
CA THR A 87 2.97 -3.93 9.12
C THR A 87 1.60 -4.21 9.75
N ALA A 88 0.58 -4.55 8.93
CA ALA A 88 -0.74 -4.95 9.41
C ALA A 88 -0.66 -6.22 10.29
N GLU A 89 0.04 -7.26 9.82
CA GLU A 89 0.23 -8.50 10.60
C GLU A 89 0.99 -8.23 11.90
N GLN A 90 2.07 -7.48 11.84
CA GLN A 90 2.84 -7.11 13.03
C GLN A 90 2.01 -6.29 14.02
N ALA A 91 1.24 -5.31 13.56
CA ALA A 91 0.37 -4.50 14.42
C ALA A 91 -0.80 -5.34 14.99
N CYS A 92 -1.35 -6.26 14.20
CA CYS A 92 -2.41 -7.17 14.60
C CYS A 92 -1.94 -8.12 15.72
N SER A 93 -0.78 -8.76 15.56
CA SER A 93 -0.19 -9.67 16.55
C SER A 93 0.13 -8.97 17.88
N GLN A 94 0.45 -7.67 17.84
CA GLN A 94 0.69 -6.83 19.00
C GLN A 94 -0.58 -6.25 19.62
N GLY A 95 -1.78 -6.54 19.06
CA GLY A 95 -3.05 -6.04 19.56
C GLY A 95 -3.25 -4.53 19.35
N LEU A 96 -2.57 -3.92 18.39
CA LEU A 96 -2.66 -2.49 18.07
C LEU A 96 -3.79 -2.19 17.07
N LEU A 97 -4.32 -3.20 16.40
CA LEU A 97 -5.43 -3.11 15.46
C LEU A 97 -6.63 -3.92 15.96
N ASP A 98 -7.81 -3.54 15.53
CA ASP A 98 -9.01 -4.35 15.72
C ASP A 98 -9.07 -5.45 14.66
N LYS A 99 -9.47 -6.68 15.06
CA LYS A 99 -9.87 -7.70 14.09
C LYS A 99 -11.10 -7.23 13.33
N LEU A 100 -11.07 -7.38 12.01
CA LEU A 100 -12.14 -6.91 11.14
C LEU A 100 -13.32 -7.88 11.10
N ASP A 101 -14.52 -7.31 11.21
CA ASP A 101 -15.78 -8.00 10.93
C ASP A 101 -16.09 -7.85 9.43
N TYR A 102 -15.71 -8.82 8.62
CA TYR A 102 -15.98 -8.82 7.19
C TYR A 102 -17.46 -8.83 6.80
N GLY A 103 -18.35 -9.21 7.73
CA GLY A 103 -19.79 -9.08 7.55
C GLY A 103 -20.25 -7.62 7.46
N LYS A 104 -19.48 -6.68 8.01
CA LYS A 104 -19.70 -5.24 7.91
C LYS A 104 -19.04 -4.58 6.70
N ILE A 105 -18.14 -5.29 5.98
CA ILE A 105 -17.33 -4.77 4.88
C ILE A 105 -17.80 -5.39 3.56
N THR A 106 -17.22 -6.52 3.20
CA THR A 106 -17.51 -7.30 2.01
C THR A 106 -17.12 -8.77 2.27
N PRO A 107 -17.77 -9.75 1.65
CA PRO A 107 -17.37 -11.15 1.81
C PRO A 107 -15.91 -11.36 1.36
N PRO A 108 -15.05 -12.04 2.15
CA PRO A 108 -13.65 -12.31 1.78
C PRO A 108 -13.49 -12.94 0.39
N SER A 109 -14.43 -13.79 -0.02
CA SER A 109 -14.42 -14.44 -1.34
C SER A 109 -14.56 -13.49 -2.53
N THR A 110 -14.91 -12.23 -2.30
CA THR A 110 -15.00 -11.20 -3.35
C THR A 110 -13.70 -10.45 -3.57
N LEU A 111 -12.70 -10.72 -2.73
CA LEU A 111 -11.39 -10.08 -2.78
C LEU A 111 -10.35 -10.96 -3.46
N VAL A 112 -9.35 -10.35 -4.06
CA VAL A 112 -8.21 -11.07 -4.66
C VAL A 112 -7.37 -11.74 -3.56
N LYS A 113 -6.63 -12.80 -3.92
CA LYS A 113 -5.71 -13.48 -3.00
C LYS A 113 -4.70 -12.47 -2.42
N GLY A 114 -4.49 -12.52 -1.11
CA GLY A 114 -3.58 -11.64 -0.37
C GLY A 114 -4.23 -10.35 0.16
N ALA A 115 -5.46 -10.01 -0.30
CA ALA A 115 -6.16 -8.80 0.15
C ALA A 115 -7.01 -9.00 1.41
N VAL A 116 -6.92 -10.16 2.08
CA VAL A 116 -7.72 -10.51 3.28
C VAL A 116 -6.78 -10.88 4.40
N LEU A 117 -6.73 -10.07 5.45
CA LEU A 117 -6.03 -10.33 6.71
C LEU A 117 -7.02 -10.22 7.88
N ASP A 118 -6.68 -10.78 9.04
CA ASP A 118 -7.53 -10.70 10.24
C ASP A 118 -7.85 -9.25 10.66
N CYS A 119 -6.88 -8.35 10.55
CA CYS A 119 -6.98 -6.96 11.01
C CYS A 119 -6.93 -5.92 9.89
N ALA A 120 -6.82 -6.33 8.62
CA ALA A 120 -6.73 -5.41 7.50
C ALA A 120 -7.39 -5.97 6.24
N VAL A 121 -7.89 -5.06 5.38
CA VAL A 121 -8.51 -5.41 4.10
C VAL A 121 -7.86 -4.61 2.97
N GLY A 122 -7.46 -5.28 1.91
CA GLY A 122 -6.84 -4.67 0.74
C GLY A 122 -7.77 -3.70 0.02
N ILE A 123 -7.21 -2.55 -0.38
CA ILE A 123 -7.92 -1.50 -1.13
C ILE A 123 -7.32 -1.25 -2.49
N SER A 124 -6.03 -1.47 -2.62
CA SER A 124 -5.33 -1.43 -3.91
C SER A 124 -4.20 -2.45 -3.94
N SER A 125 -3.90 -2.92 -5.14
CA SER A 125 -2.75 -3.78 -5.41
C SER A 125 -1.75 -3.00 -6.25
N TYR A 126 -0.52 -2.94 -5.76
CA TYR A 126 0.64 -2.52 -6.55
C TYR A 126 1.53 -3.73 -6.85
N ALA A 127 2.55 -3.52 -7.65
CA ALA A 127 3.57 -4.55 -7.87
C ALA A 127 4.96 -3.95 -7.93
N THR A 128 5.92 -4.68 -7.38
CA THR A 128 7.32 -4.53 -7.74
C THR A 128 7.53 -5.23 -9.07
N ILE A 129 7.94 -4.45 -10.06
CA ILE A 129 8.15 -4.88 -11.46
C ILE A 129 9.60 -4.62 -11.86
N LEU A 130 10.03 -5.25 -12.95
CA LEU A 130 11.25 -4.86 -13.61
C LEU A 130 10.98 -3.69 -14.54
N ALA A 131 11.63 -2.56 -14.25
CA ALA A 131 11.66 -1.39 -15.14
C ALA A 131 13.02 -1.25 -15.79
N TYR A 132 13.08 -0.68 -16.99
CA TYR A 132 14.32 -0.51 -17.72
C TYR A 132 14.28 0.72 -18.63
N ASN A 133 15.49 1.23 -18.98
CA ASN A 133 15.61 2.28 -19.98
C ASN A 133 15.89 1.64 -21.35
N PRO A 134 14.93 1.69 -22.30
CA PRO A 134 15.09 1.05 -23.60
C PRO A 134 16.18 1.68 -24.47
N GLU A 135 16.56 2.94 -24.21
CA GLU A 135 17.64 3.60 -24.95
C GLU A 135 19.04 3.14 -24.54
N LYS A 136 19.15 2.51 -23.35
CA LYS A 136 20.41 2.05 -22.77
C LYS A 136 20.65 0.55 -22.95
N LEU A 137 19.64 -0.20 -23.37
CA LEU A 137 19.71 -1.65 -23.52
C LEU A 137 19.63 -2.05 -24.99
N LYS A 138 20.48 -2.99 -25.42
CA LYS A 138 20.46 -3.57 -26.78
C LYS A 138 19.37 -4.62 -26.98
N ALA A 139 18.89 -5.21 -25.87
CA ALA A 139 17.86 -6.22 -25.89
C ALA A 139 16.77 -5.84 -24.87
N LYS A 140 15.52 -6.25 -25.13
CA LYS A 140 14.41 -6.06 -24.21
C LYS A 140 14.46 -7.15 -23.14
N PRO A 141 14.42 -6.81 -21.83
CA PRO A 141 14.20 -7.78 -20.77
C PRO A 141 12.80 -8.41 -20.86
N THR A 142 12.64 -9.64 -20.41
CA THR A 142 11.40 -10.41 -20.52
C THR A 142 10.91 -11.00 -19.20
N SER A 143 11.76 -11.05 -18.18
CA SER A 143 11.44 -11.52 -16.83
C SER A 143 12.09 -10.63 -15.78
N ILE A 144 11.53 -10.60 -14.57
CA ILE A 144 12.10 -9.89 -13.43
C ILE A 144 13.51 -10.42 -13.09
N THR A 145 13.78 -11.68 -13.38
CA THR A 145 15.06 -12.35 -13.13
C THR A 145 16.19 -11.85 -14.05
N ASP A 146 15.84 -11.23 -15.18
CA ASP A 146 16.82 -10.64 -16.11
C ASP A 146 17.68 -9.55 -15.46
N ILE A 147 17.27 -9.01 -14.31
CA ILE A 147 18.03 -8.03 -13.53
C ILE A 147 19.39 -8.59 -13.07
N PHE A 148 19.55 -9.92 -12.98
CA PHE A 148 20.79 -10.59 -12.62
C PHE A 148 21.70 -10.91 -13.82
N ASP A 149 21.20 -10.83 -15.05
CA ASP A 149 22.01 -11.09 -16.25
C ASP A 149 22.83 -9.84 -16.66
N THR A 150 23.99 -9.70 -16.04
CA THR A 150 24.90 -8.57 -16.31
C THR A 150 25.62 -8.66 -17.64
N GLN A 151 25.59 -9.82 -18.31
CA GLN A 151 26.19 -10.00 -19.64
C GLN A 151 25.24 -9.52 -20.73
N LYS A 152 24.00 -9.92 -20.66
CA LYS A 152 22.94 -9.51 -21.62
C LYS A 152 22.50 -8.07 -21.39
N PHE A 153 22.45 -7.62 -20.13
CA PHE A 153 22.04 -6.28 -19.71
C PHE A 153 23.16 -5.60 -18.91
N PRO A 154 24.24 -5.16 -19.57
CA PRO A 154 25.39 -4.53 -18.90
C PRO A 154 25.04 -3.13 -18.38
N GLY A 155 25.55 -2.77 -17.20
CA GLY A 155 25.34 -1.47 -16.55
C GLY A 155 24.91 -1.63 -15.09
N LYS A 156 24.59 -0.51 -14.42
CA LYS A 156 24.09 -0.53 -13.05
C LYS A 156 22.62 -0.95 -13.01
N ARG A 157 22.25 -1.59 -11.90
CA ARG A 157 20.86 -1.95 -11.59
C ARG A 157 20.41 -1.26 -10.32
N THR A 158 19.12 -0.93 -10.25
CA THR A 158 18.59 -0.28 -9.05
C THR A 158 17.62 -1.20 -8.29
N PHE A 159 17.76 -1.23 -6.97
CA PHE A 159 16.98 -2.04 -6.05
C PHE A 159 16.49 -1.19 -4.87
N HIS A 160 15.36 -1.54 -4.29
CA HIS A 160 14.93 -1.01 -3.01
C HIS A 160 15.92 -1.43 -1.92
N LYS A 161 16.30 -0.51 -1.03
CA LYS A 161 17.18 -0.80 0.10
C LYS A 161 16.39 -1.51 1.21
N SER A 162 15.80 -2.62 0.87
CA SER A 162 14.97 -3.47 1.71
C SER A 162 15.18 -4.93 1.34
N PRO A 163 15.11 -5.87 2.30
CA PRO A 163 15.08 -7.30 1.99
C PRO A 163 13.79 -7.70 1.26
N VAL A 164 12.67 -7.01 1.52
CA VAL A 164 11.36 -7.26 0.87
C VAL A 164 11.50 -7.03 -0.62
N ASP A 165 10.95 -7.92 -1.41
CA ASP A 165 11.06 -8.03 -2.86
C ASP A 165 12.47 -8.38 -3.37
N THR A 166 13.51 -7.94 -2.66
CA THR A 166 14.91 -8.17 -3.04
C THR A 166 15.34 -9.64 -2.87
N LEU A 167 14.98 -10.25 -1.73
CA LEU A 167 15.31 -11.67 -1.47
C LEU A 167 14.48 -12.59 -2.34
N GLU A 168 13.20 -12.27 -2.55
CA GLU A 168 12.31 -13.03 -3.43
C GLU A 168 12.85 -13.05 -4.87
N VAL A 169 13.19 -11.88 -5.42
CA VAL A 169 13.73 -11.79 -6.79
C VAL A 169 15.08 -12.52 -6.91
N ALA A 170 15.89 -12.50 -5.85
CA ALA A 170 17.15 -13.26 -5.83
C ALA A 170 16.90 -14.77 -5.92
N LEU A 171 15.94 -15.31 -5.17
CA LEU A 171 15.60 -16.73 -5.22
C LEU A 171 14.96 -17.12 -6.56
N LEU A 172 14.04 -16.32 -7.08
CA LEU A 172 13.48 -16.53 -8.42
C LEU A 172 14.57 -16.57 -9.48
N ALA A 173 15.56 -15.65 -9.42
CA ALA A 173 16.68 -15.63 -10.34
C ALA A 173 17.68 -16.78 -10.12
N ASP A 174 17.67 -17.41 -8.96
CA ASP A 174 18.46 -18.62 -8.68
C ASP A 174 17.68 -19.91 -8.98
N GLY A 175 16.50 -19.79 -9.60
CA GLY A 175 15.69 -20.90 -10.11
C GLY A 175 14.76 -21.53 -9.09
N VAL A 176 14.47 -20.87 -7.97
CA VAL A 176 13.43 -21.31 -7.03
C VAL A 176 12.05 -21.02 -7.63
N PRO A 177 11.14 -22.01 -7.71
CA PRO A 177 9.77 -21.78 -8.14
C PRO A 177 9.05 -20.74 -7.28
N ALA A 178 8.14 -19.94 -7.86
CA ALA A 178 7.48 -18.87 -7.13
C ALA A 178 6.69 -19.35 -5.90
N ASP A 179 6.08 -20.54 -5.97
CA ASP A 179 5.34 -21.16 -4.87
C ASP A 179 6.24 -21.74 -3.76
N GLU A 180 7.56 -21.85 -4.00
CA GLU A 180 8.54 -22.33 -3.03
C GLU A 180 9.41 -21.20 -2.43
N VAL A 181 9.26 -19.94 -2.86
CA VAL A 181 10.11 -18.84 -2.45
C VAL A 181 10.06 -18.63 -0.93
N TYR A 182 8.89 -18.53 -0.35
CA TYR A 182 8.76 -18.27 1.10
C TYR A 182 9.14 -19.48 1.94
N SER A 183 8.76 -20.70 1.57
CA SER A 183 9.22 -21.90 2.27
C SER A 183 10.74 -22.09 2.21
N THR A 184 11.39 -21.58 1.15
CA THR A 184 12.84 -21.51 1.06
C THR A 184 13.41 -20.45 2.01
N LEU A 185 12.82 -19.25 2.07
CA LEU A 185 13.24 -18.16 2.95
C LEU A 185 13.00 -18.43 4.44
N GLU A 186 12.14 -19.39 4.80
CA GLU A 186 11.97 -19.84 6.19
C GLU A 186 13.20 -20.60 6.72
N THR A 187 14.12 -20.99 5.85
CA THR A 187 15.32 -21.76 6.24
C THR A 187 16.56 -20.88 6.20
N PRO A 188 17.51 -21.05 7.14
CA PRO A 188 18.81 -20.35 7.09
C PRO A 188 19.55 -20.54 5.76
N GLU A 189 19.50 -21.75 5.21
CA GLU A 189 20.17 -22.14 3.96
C GLU A 189 19.54 -21.41 2.76
N GLY A 190 18.22 -21.24 2.76
CA GLY A 190 17.52 -20.51 1.70
C GLY A 190 17.80 -19.00 1.77
N VAL A 191 17.87 -18.45 2.97
CA VAL A 191 18.30 -17.05 3.16
C VAL A 191 19.75 -16.86 2.68
N ASP A 192 20.68 -17.77 3.03
CA ASP A 192 22.06 -17.75 2.56
C ASP A 192 22.14 -17.82 1.03
N ARG A 193 21.29 -18.65 0.42
CA ARG A 193 21.16 -18.79 -1.02
C ARG A 193 20.75 -17.47 -1.70
N ALA A 194 19.76 -16.78 -1.15
CA ALA A 194 19.32 -15.46 -1.64
C ALA A 194 20.45 -14.41 -1.59
N PHE A 195 21.13 -14.29 -0.44
CA PHE A 195 22.25 -13.37 -0.29
C PHE A 195 23.42 -13.72 -1.22
N LYS A 196 23.77 -14.99 -1.37
CA LYS A 196 24.80 -15.43 -2.30
C LYS A 196 24.45 -15.06 -3.75
N LYS A 197 23.19 -15.14 -4.13
CA LYS A 197 22.75 -14.68 -5.45
C LYS A 197 22.91 -13.17 -5.59
N LEU A 198 22.52 -12.38 -4.60
CA LEU A 198 22.71 -10.92 -4.57
C LEU A 198 24.20 -10.52 -4.64
N ASP A 199 25.10 -11.27 -4.02
CA ASP A 199 26.56 -11.04 -4.08
C ASP A 199 27.09 -11.01 -5.52
N THR A 200 26.46 -11.76 -6.44
CA THR A 200 26.87 -11.80 -7.85
C THR A 200 26.75 -10.45 -8.56
N ILE A 201 25.88 -9.57 -8.08
CA ILE A 201 25.59 -8.26 -8.69
C ILE A 201 25.80 -7.09 -7.72
N LYS A 202 26.16 -7.33 -6.45
CA LYS A 202 26.20 -6.34 -5.37
C LYS A 202 26.94 -5.05 -5.76
N LYS A 203 28.09 -5.16 -6.39
CA LYS A 203 28.91 -4.01 -6.84
C LYS A 203 28.23 -3.14 -7.91
N ASP A 204 27.21 -3.67 -8.57
CA ASP A 204 26.50 -3.01 -9.65
C ASP A 204 25.14 -2.47 -9.21
N ILE A 205 24.79 -2.62 -7.93
CA ILE A 205 23.52 -2.13 -7.37
C ILE A 205 23.63 -0.65 -6.98
N VAL A 206 22.64 0.13 -7.39
CA VAL A 206 22.34 1.47 -6.88
C VAL A 206 21.07 1.36 -6.04
N TRP A 207 21.19 1.60 -4.75
CA TRP A 207 20.07 1.47 -3.81
C TRP A 207 19.18 2.71 -3.85
N TRP A 208 17.87 2.50 -3.76
CA TRP A 208 16.89 3.55 -3.57
C TRP A 208 16.08 3.33 -2.27
N GLU A 209 15.60 4.43 -1.68
CA GLU A 209 14.79 4.44 -0.46
C GLU A 209 13.42 5.11 -0.69
N ALA A 210 13.34 6.06 -1.63
CA ALA A 210 12.11 6.75 -1.98
C ALA A 210 11.56 6.28 -3.34
N GLY A 211 10.26 6.00 -3.43
CA GLY A 211 9.64 5.36 -4.59
C GLY A 211 9.77 6.09 -5.94
N ALA A 212 10.11 7.39 -5.95
CA ALA A 212 10.37 8.12 -7.20
C ALA A 212 11.80 7.92 -7.73
N GLN A 213 12.74 7.52 -6.86
CA GLN A 213 14.17 7.41 -7.22
C GLN A 213 14.47 6.42 -8.35
N PRO A 214 13.89 5.18 -8.38
CA PRO A 214 14.22 4.24 -9.45
C PRO A 214 13.91 4.79 -10.85
N SER A 215 12.77 5.48 -11.01
CA SER A 215 12.43 6.10 -12.30
C SER A 215 13.43 7.18 -12.71
N GLN A 216 13.93 7.96 -11.76
CA GLN A 216 14.94 9.00 -12.00
C GLN A 216 16.29 8.38 -12.38
N LEU A 217 16.74 7.34 -11.65
CA LEU A 217 17.98 6.60 -11.92
C LEU A 217 17.97 5.96 -13.31
N LEU A 218 16.84 5.39 -13.70
CA LEU A 218 16.64 4.79 -15.02
C LEU A 218 16.61 5.87 -16.12
N LYS A 219 15.89 6.96 -15.92
CA LYS A 219 15.76 8.06 -16.87
C LYS A 219 17.10 8.76 -17.12
N SER A 220 17.88 8.99 -16.08
CA SER A 220 19.23 9.57 -16.21
C SER A 220 20.23 8.61 -16.85
N GLY A 221 19.98 7.31 -16.82
CA GLY A 221 20.90 6.26 -17.26
C GLY A 221 21.99 5.92 -16.23
N GLU A 222 21.88 6.38 -14.99
CA GLU A 222 22.70 5.93 -13.88
C GLU A 222 22.49 4.44 -13.59
N ALA A 223 21.23 3.98 -13.68
CA ALA A 223 20.89 2.57 -13.79
C ALA A 223 20.23 2.29 -15.14
N VAL A 224 20.40 1.08 -15.68
CA VAL A 224 19.81 0.68 -16.97
C VAL A 224 18.59 -0.20 -16.82
N ILE A 225 18.49 -0.89 -15.68
CA ILE A 225 17.44 -1.85 -15.32
C ILE A 225 17.24 -1.80 -13.81
N GLY A 226 16.03 -2.06 -13.30
CA GLY A 226 15.82 -1.99 -11.87
C GLY A 226 14.47 -2.51 -11.41
N LEU A 227 14.38 -2.80 -10.12
CA LEU A 227 13.11 -3.03 -9.43
C LEU A 227 12.49 -1.67 -9.09
N ALA A 228 11.20 -1.54 -9.36
CA ALA A 228 10.44 -0.33 -9.09
C ALA A 228 8.96 -0.66 -8.86
N TRP A 229 8.26 0.20 -8.14
CA TRP A 229 6.80 0.07 -8.03
C TRP A 229 6.12 0.58 -9.30
N ASN A 230 5.23 -0.24 -9.86
CA ASN A 230 4.59 0.02 -11.15
C ASN A 230 3.93 1.40 -11.26
N GLY A 231 3.19 1.83 -10.24
CA GLY A 231 2.54 3.15 -10.25
C GLY A 231 3.52 4.31 -10.33
N ARG A 232 4.74 4.18 -9.76
CA ARG A 232 5.79 5.22 -9.85
C ARG A 232 6.42 5.27 -11.23
N VAL A 233 6.59 4.14 -11.87
CA VAL A 233 7.08 4.06 -13.27
C VAL A 233 6.04 4.63 -14.23
N SER A 234 4.78 4.28 -14.02
CA SER A 234 3.68 4.82 -14.81
C SER A 234 3.55 6.34 -14.67
N ASP A 235 3.61 6.85 -13.44
CA ASP A 235 3.57 8.30 -13.20
C ASP A 235 4.73 9.01 -13.92
N ALA A 236 5.96 8.52 -13.81
CA ALA A 236 7.11 9.08 -14.53
C ALA A 236 6.92 9.03 -16.07
N ASN A 237 6.34 7.95 -16.59
CA ASN A 237 6.05 7.83 -18.02
C ASN A 237 4.96 8.81 -18.49
N LYS A 238 3.90 8.99 -17.70
CA LYS A 238 2.76 9.87 -18.04
C LYS A 238 3.09 11.35 -17.83
N SER A 239 3.63 11.70 -16.66
CA SER A 239 3.86 13.09 -16.27
C SER A 239 5.17 13.67 -16.81
N GLU A 240 6.24 12.86 -16.86
CA GLU A 240 7.59 13.30 -17.23
C GLU A 240 8.06 12.76 -18.59
N LYS A 241 7.24 11.96 -19.28
CA LYS A 241 7.59 11.29 -20.54
C LYS A 241 8.92 10.51 -20.45
N ALA A 242 9.09 9.78 -19.35
CA ALA A 242 10.34 9.09 -19.04
C ALA A 242 10.67 7.97 -20.04
N GLY A 243 9.68 7.41 -20.75
CA GLY A 243 9.87 6.39 -21.78
C GLY A 243 10.41 5.05 -21.26
N LEU A 244 10.20 4.76 -19.97
CA LEU A 244 10.70 3.54 -19.35
C LEU A 244 9.86 2.32 -19.79
N GLY A 245 10.55 1.22 -20.09
CA GLY A 245 9.91 -0.06 -20.34
C GLY A 245 9.58 -0.79 -19.04
N VAL A 246 8.54 -1.63 -19.09
CA VAL A 246 8.04 -2.43 -17.96
C VAL A 246 8.00 -3.91 -18.36
N VAL A 247 8.38 -4.78 -17.42
CA VAL A 247 8.23 -6.23 -17.52
C VAL A 247 7.41 -6.71 -16.34
N TRP A 248 6.30 -7.38 -16.65
CA TRP A 248 5.36 -7.90 -15.66
C TRP A 248 5.64 -9.35 -15.25
N ASP A 249 6.36 -10.10 -16.09
CA ASP A 249 6.67 -11.50 -15.81
C ASP A 249 7.55 -11.62 -14.55
N GLY A 250 7.04 -12.35 -13.56
CA GLY A 250 7.66 -12.49 -12.25
C GLY A 250 7.41 -11.32 -11.30
N GLN A 251 6.46 -10.42 -11.58
CA GLN A 251 6.09 -9.33 -10.67
C GLN A 251 5.79 -9.83 -9.26
N ILE A 252 6.10 -9.02 -8.26
CA ILE A 252 5.73 -9.29 -6.87
C ILE A 252 4.62 -8.33 -6.46
N GLN A 253 3.44 -8.88 -6.16
CA GLN A 253 2.28 -8.10 -5.78
C GLN A 253 2.29 -7.77 -4.29
N GLY A 254 2.11 -6.48 -3.97
CA GLY A 254 1.82 -5.96 -2.66
C GLY A 254 0.45 -5.28 -2.62
N PHE A 255 0.04 -4.88 -1.43
CA PHE A 255 -1.25 -4.24 -1.20
C PHE A 255 -1.12 -3.02 -0.31
N ASP A 256 -1.91 -1.99 -0.60
CA ASP A 256 -2.34 -1.01 0.39
C ASP A 256 -3.61 -1.54 1.05
N MET A 257 -3.71 -1.44 2.37
CA MET A 257 -4.80 -2.03 3.14
C MET A 257 -5.37 -1.05 4.14
N TRP A 258 -6.70 -1.04 4.33
CA TRP A 258 -7.32 -0.35 5.45
C TRP A 258 -7.33 -1.21 6.70
N ALA A 259 -6.93 -0.63 7.82
CA ALA A 259 -7.04 -1.21 9.14
C ALA A 259 -7.69 -0.21 10.12
N ILE A 260 -8.25 -0.72 11.22
CA ILE A 260 -8.86 0.08 12.26
C ILE A 260 -7.97 0.03 13.50
N PRO A 261 -7.37 1.16 13.95
CA PRO A 261 -6.60 1.21 15.19
C PRO A 261 -7.43 0.78 16.40
N LYS A 262 -6.82 -0.03 17.28
CA LYS A 262 -7.43 -0.46 18.52
C LYS A 262 -7.75 0.75 19.39
N GLY A 263 -9.03 0.87 19.79
CA GLY A 263 -9.49 2.00 20.60
C GLY A 263 -10.00 3.21 19.81
N SER A 264 -10.15 3.11 18.48
CA SER A 264 -10.87 4.10 17.68
C SER A 264 -12.27 4.32 18.26
N LYS A 265 -12.65 5.58 18.44
CA LYS A 265 -13.98 5.98 18.98
C LYS A 265 -15.06 5.98 17.90
N ASN A 266 -14.67 5.98 16.63
CA ASN A 266 -15.56 6.09 15.47
C ASN A 266 -15.60 4.79 14.64
N LYS A 267 -15.43 3.63 15.30
CA LYS A 267 -15.31 2.32 14.67
C LYS A 267 -16.44 2.01 13.66
N GLU A 268 -17.69 2.34 13.98
CA GLU A 268 -18.82 2.11 13.06
C GLU A 268 -18.73 2.99 11.80
N LEU A 269 -18.23 4.22 11.93
CA LEU A 269 -17.98 5.09 10.78
C LEU A 269 -16.77 4.60 9.96
N ALA A 270 -15.72 4.07 10.63
CA ALA A 270 -14.60 3.42 9.98
C ALA A 270 -15.07 2.23 9.12
N TYR A 271 -15.92 1.36 9.65
CA TYR A 271 -16.52 0.28 8.86
C TYR A 271 -17.35 0.78 7.67
N LYS A 272 -18.13 1.86 7.83
CA LYS A 272 -18.87 2.46 6.71
C LYS A 272 -17.92 2.97 5.61
N PHE A 273 -16.81 3.60 6.00
CA PHE A 273 -15.80 4.07 5.06
C PHE A 273 -15.13 2.89 4.33
N ILE A 274 -14.67 1.88 5.07
CA ILE A 274 -14.04 0.69 4.47
C ILE A 274 -15.01 -0.04 3.53
N LYS A 275 -16.26 -0.20 3.94
CA LYS A 275 -17.32 -0.79 3.08
C LYS A 275 -17.53 0.02 1.80
N PHE A 276 -17.51 1.35 1.89
CA PHE A 276 -17.60 2.22 0.72
C PHE A 276 -16.44 2.02 -0.24
N THR A 277 -15.21 1.93 0.27
CA THR A 277 -14.00 1.75 -0.57
C THR A 277 -13.90 0.35 -1.18
N THR A 278 -14.54 -0.65 -0.57
CA THR A 278 -14.61 -2.03 -1.08
C THR A 278 -15.87 -2.32 -1.91
N ASP A 279 -16.72 -1.34 -2.19
CA ASP A 279 -17.73 -1.45 -3.23
C ASP A 279 -17.05 -1.55 -4.61
N PRO A 280 -17.47 -2.46 -5.51
CA PRO A 280 -16.78 -2.67 -6.79
C PRO A 280 -16.61 -1.41 -7.66
N LYS A 281 -17.57 -0.50 -7.63
CA LYS A 281 -17.47 0.76 -8.41
C LYS A 281 -16.46 1.71 -7.76
N ASN A 282 -16.54 1.86 -6.45
CA ASN A 282 -15.68 2.77 -5.71
C ASN A 282 -14.24 2.24 -5.66
N ASN A 283 -14.05 0.92 -5.51
CA ASN A 283 -12.72 0.29 -5.48
C ASN A 283 -11.95 0.52 -6.79
N ALA A 284 -12.63 0.53 -7.92
CA ALA A 284 -12.03 0.84 -9.23
C ALA A 284 -11.61 2.30 -9.40
N GLU A 285 -12.16 3.24 -8.61
CA GLU A 285 -11.90 4.67 -8.80
C GLU A 285 -10.43 5.05 -8.64
N LEU A 286 -9.69 4.39 -7.72
CA LEU A 286 -8.27 4.69 -7.49
C LEU A 286 -7.43 4.48 -8.74
N SER A 287 -7.76 3.48 -9.58
CA SER A 287 -7.04 3.20 -10.82
C SER A 287 -7.12 4.33 -11.88
N LYS A 288 -7.99 5.34 -11.67
CA LYS A 288 -8.01 6.55 -12.50
C LYS A 288 -6.88 7.52 -12.20
N TYR A 289 -6.30 7.43 -11.01
CA TYR A 289 -5.30 8.37 -10.49
C TYR A 289 -3.92 7.76 -10.39
N VAL A 290 -3.85 6.45 -10.16
CA VAL A 290 -2.60 5.68 -10.10
C VAL A 290 -2.85 4.30 -10.67
N ASP A 291 -1.89 3.74 -11.42
CA ASP A 291 -2.02 2.42 -12.05
C ASP A 291 -1.87 1.28 -11.02
N TYR A 292 -2.66 1.36 -9.96
CA TYR A 292 -2.83 0.30 -8.97
C TYR A 292 -4.11 -0.47 -9.27
N GLY A 293 -4.03 -1.78 -9.13
CA GLY A 293 -5.16 -2.67 -9.39
C GLY A 293 -6.20 -2.62 -8.27
N PRO A 294 -7.49 -2.77 -8.58
CA PRO A 294 -8.50 -2.97 -7.57
C PRO A 294 -8.32 -4.33 -6.88
N THR A 295 -8.71 -4.40 -5.62
CA THR A 295 -8.66 -5.64 -4.82
C THR A 295 -9.97 -6.40 -4.81
N VAL A 296 -11.06 -5.75 -5.18
CA VAL A 296 -12.37 -6.42 -5.36
C VAL A 296 -12.41 -7.01 -6.77
N VAL A 297 -12.61 -8.33 -6.88
CA VAL A 297 -12.58 -9.06 -8.16
C VAL A 297 -13.49 -8.45 -9.22
N GLU A 298 -14.72 -8.12 -8.83
CA GLU A 298 -15.70 -7.51 -9.75
C GLU A 298 -15.38 -6.06 -10.15
N ALA A 299 -14.51 -5.37 -9.40
CA ALA A 299 -14.16 -3.98 -9.65
C ALA A 299 -13.39 -3.80 -10.97
N VAL A 300 -12.68 -4.83 -11.44
CA VAL A 300 -11.94 -4.78 -12.70
C VAL A 300 -12.84 -4.44 -13.89
N LYS A 301 -14.12 -4.78 -13.83
CA LYS A 301 -15.12 -4.45 -14.86
C LYS A 301 -15.43 -2.94 -14.96
N ASN A 302 -15.09 -2.18 -13.92
CA ASN A 302 -15.31 -0.73 -13.86
C ASN A 302 -14.03 0.07 -14.19
N VAL A 303 -12.89 -0.60 -14.40
CA VAL A 303 -11.64 0.04 -14.81
C VAL A 303 -11.70 0.40 -16.30
N SER A 304 -11.17 1.57 -16.65
CA SER A 304 -11.06 1.97 -18.06
C SER A 304 -10.22 0.97 -18.86
N PRO A 305 -10.64 0.57 -20.08
CA PRO A 305 -9.84 -0.28 -20.95
C PRO A 305 -8.41 0.26 -21.20
N ASP A 306 -8.25 1.58 -21.27
CA ASP A 306 -6.96 2.24 -21.49
C ASP A 306 -6.00 2.09 -20.31
N THR A 307 -6.54 1.94 -19.10
CA THR A 307 -5.75 1.75 -17.87
C THR A 307 -5.54 0.28 -17.55
N LEU A 308 -6.50 -0.58 -17.94
CA LEU A 308 -6.51 -1.99 -17.52
C LEU A 308 -5.21 -2.72 -17.85
N GLY A 309 -4.58 -2.41 -19.01
CA GLY A 309 -3.33 -3.02 -19.45
C GLY A 309 -2.12 -2.73 -18.56
N ASP A 310 -2.16 -1.64 -17.82
CA ASP A 310 -1.08 -1.13 -16.97
C ASP A 310 -1.23 -1.51 -15.49
N LEU A 311 -2.27 -2.33 -15.17
CA LEU A 311 -2.52 -2.77 -13.79
C LEU A 311 -1.81 -4.09 -13.47
N PRO A 312 -1.28 -4.26 -12.25
CA PRO A 312 -0.69 -5.52 -11.81
C PRO A 312 -1.70 -6.68 -11.81
N THR A 313 -2.97 -6.39 -11.60
CA THR A 313 -4.08 -7.37 -11.57
C THR A 313 -4.69 -7.65 -12.94
N ALA A 314 -4.18 -7.06 -14.01
CA ALA A 314 -4.63 -7.38 -15.37
C ALA A 314 -4.28 -8.84 -15.73
N PRO A 315 -5.20 -9.61 -16.34
CA PRO A 315 -4.98 -11.03 -16.61
C PRO A 315 -3.69 -11.34 -17.39
N GLN A 316 -3.31 -10.48 -18.32
CA GLN A 316 -2.08 -10.64 -19.10
C GLN A 316 -0.80 -10.40 -18.28
N ASN A 317 -0.89 -9.63 -17.19
CA ASN A 317 0.24 -9.27 -16.32
C ASN A 317 0.44 -10.28 -15.18
N MET A 318 -0.53 -11.15 -14.94
CA MET A 318 -0.52 -12.14 -13.84
C MET A 318 0.15 -13.47 -14.23
N LYS A 319 1.16 -13.42 -15.10
CA LYS A 319 1.96 -14.61 -15.41
C LYS A 319 3.16 -14.67 -14.46
N ASN A 320 3.39 -15.86 -13.87
CA ASN A 320 4.52 -16.13 -12.98
C ASN A 320 4.66 -15.10 -11.84
N TYR A 321 3.53 -14.51 -11.39
CA TYR A 321 3.55 -13.54 -10.32
C TYR A 321 3.70 -14.19 -8.95
N LEU A 322 4.31 -13.46 -8.04
CA LEU A 322 4.37 -13.79 -6.61
C LEU A 322 3.50 -12.80 -5.85
N VAL A 323 2.80 -13.26 -4.82
CA VAL A 323 2.13 -12.38 -3.85
C VAL A 323 3.02 -12.29 -2.62
N GLN A 324 3.28 -11.07 -2.13
CA GLN A 324 3.99 -10.89 -0.86
C GLN A 324 3.27 -11.65 0.26
N ASP A 325 4.02 -12.44 1.00
CA ASP A 325 3.51 -13.19 2.14
C ASP A 325 3.63 -12.34 3.40
N ALA A 326 2.48 -11.79 3.82
CA ALA A 326 2.40 -10.90 4.98
C ALA A 326 2.76 -11.62 6.29
N GLU A 327 2.34 -12.88 6.44
CA GLU A 327 2.63 -13.68 7.63
C GLU A 327 4.12 -13.96 7.72
N PHE A 328 4.75 -14.40 6.63
CA PHE A 328 6.20 -14.58 6.55
C PHE A 328 6.95 -13.31 6.96
N TRP A 329 6.65 -12.18 6.32
CA TRP A 329 7.33 -10.92 6.62
C TRP A 329 7.01 -10.38 8.02
N GLY A 330 5.82 -10.65 8.54
CA GLY A 330 5.45 -10.34 9.92
C GLY A 330 6.31 -11.07 10.96
N VAL A 331 6.64 -12.33 10.68
CA VAL A 331 7.44 -13.20 11.57
C VAL A 331 8.94 -13.00 11.38
N TYR A 332 9.43 -13.14 10.14
CA TYR A 332 10.87 -13.17 9.82
C TYR A 332 11.46 -11.81 9.45
N GLY A 333 10.60 -10.83 9.15
CA GLY A 333 11.00 -9.52 8.68
C GLY A 333 12.01 -8.80 9.58
N PRO A 334 11.83 -8.74 10.91
CA PRO A 334 12.79 -8.07 11.81
C PRO A 334 14.22 -8.61 11.66
N ASP A 335 14.41 -9.92 11.68
CA ASP A 335 15.71 -10.57 11.59
C ASP A 335 16.32 -10.41 10.18
N LEU A 336 15.52 -10.55 9.15
CA LEU A 336 15.96 -10.37 7.76
C LEU A 336 16.36 -8.92 7.48
N ASN A 337 15.65 -7.94 8.03
CA ASN A 337 16.02 -6.52 7.93
C ASN A 337 17.38 -6.23 8.62
N ALA A 338 17.60 -6.77 9.81
CA ALA A 338 18.88 -6.61 10.52
C ALA A 338 20.04 -7.24 9.73
N ARG A 339 19.84 -8.45 9.22
CA ARG A 339 20.82 -9.15 8.37
C ARG A 339 21.11 -8.39 7.06
N PHE A 340 20.05 -7.94 6.39
CA PHE A 340 20.14 -7.19 5.14
C PHE A 340 20.89 -5.87 5.34
N SER A 341 20.60 -5.12 6.39
CA SER A 341 21.28 -3.88 6.74
C SER A 341 22.79 -4.11 6.96
N THR A 342 23.16 -5.19 7.65
CA THR A 342 24.56 -5.59 7.83
C THR A 342 25.21 -5.94 6.49
N TRP A 343 24.54 -6.71 5.65
CA TRP A 343 25.03 -7.12 4.35
C TRP A 343 25.23 -5.94 3.40
N VAL A 344 24.30 -4.98 3.34
CA VAL A 344 24.42 -3.77 2.50
C VAL A 344 25.62 -2.91 2.90
N SER A 345 25.96 -2.88 4.21
CA SER A 345 27.04 -2.04 4.73
C SER A 345 28.46 -2.59 4.46
N GLN A 346 28.59 -3.83 4.09
CA GLN A 346 29.86 -4.50 3.71
C GLN A 346 30.21 -4.20 2.25
#